data_188ae505421569794505efdc46329619
#
_entry.id   188ae505421569794505efdc46329619
#
_cell.length_a   1.000
_cell.length_b   1.000
_cell.length_c   1.000
_cell.angle_alpha   90.00
_cell.angle_beta   90.00
_cell.angle_gamma   90.00
#
_symmetry.space_group_name_H-M   'P 1'
#
loop_
_entity.id
_entity.type
_entity.pdbx_description
1 polymer ?
#
loop_
_entity_poly.entity_id
_entity_poly.type
_entity_poly.pdbx_seq_one_letter_code
_entity_poly.pdbx_strand_id
1 'polypeptide(L)'
;MAEFFDALNDDHIAFIAKQPMFFVATAAADGRINLSPKGYDAFRVLGPNRVAYLDLGGSGNETHAHLVADGRITLMFNNFANPALIMRLYGSGKPVLPQDDGWEELAAHFDILPGTRQIFDITIDSIQTSCGWGVPQMDMKAERETLVKYHRQADPEAWVAKSAGRVKSIDGLPTRATDRYFGGQ
;
A
#
# COMPACT_ATOMS: atom_id res chain seq x y z
N MET A 1 -7.89 0.30 -25.87
CA MET A 1 -9.25 0.47 -25.29
C MET A 1 -9.15 0.08 -23.80
N ALA A 2 -10.09 0.53 -22.98
CA ALA A 2 -10.16 0.04 -21.60
C ALA A 2 -10.95 -1.26 -21.57
N GLU A 3 -10.47 -2.21 -20.78
CA GLU A 3 -11.14 -3.49 -20.55
C GLU A 3 -11.38 -3.65 -19.06
N PHE A 4 -12.48 -4.31 -18.69
CA PHE A 4 -12.86 -4.54 -17.30
C PHE A 4 -12.96 -6.04 -17.01
N PHE A 5 -12.56 -6.43 -15.79
CA PHE A 5 -12.55 -7.81 -15.33
C PHE A 5 -13.04 -7.85 -13.88
N ASP A 6 -13.68 -8.97 -13.52
CA ASP A 6 -14.22 -9.20 -12.17
C ASP A 6 -13.19 -9.84 -11.23
N ALA A 7 -12.10 -10.38 -11.78
CA ALA A 7 -11.06 -11.08 -11.01
C ALA A 7 -9.70 -10.99 -11.70
N LEU A 8 -8.61 -11.07 -10.91
CA LEU A 8 -7.25 -11.21 -11.40
C LEU A 8 -7.07 -12.58 -12.09
N ASN A 9 -6.45 -12.57 -13.25
CA ASN A 9 -5.96 -13.75 -13.96
C ASN A 9 -4.42 -13.81 -13.93
N ASP A 10 -3.85 -14.87 -14.48
CA ASP A 10 -2.40 -15.10 -14.47
C ASP A 10 -1.61 -13.98 -15.17
N ASP A 11 -2.15 -13.41 -16.26
CA ASP A 11 -1.50 -12.30 -16.98
C ASP A 11 -1.50 -11.02 -16.13
N HIS A 12 -2.58 -10.75 -15.39
CA HIS A 12 -2.67 -9.63 -14.46
C HIS A 12 -1.66 -9.79 -13.32
N ILE A 13 -1.55 -10.99 -12.74
CA ILE A 13 -0.61 -11.30 -11.66
C ILE A 13 0.83 -11.15 -12.16
N ALA A 14 1.14 -11.70 -13.33
CA ALA A 14 2.45 -11.58 -13.95
C ALA A 14 2.82 -10.12 -14.31
N PHE A 15 1.82 -9.29 -14.67
CA PHE A 15 2.02 -7.86 -14.89
C PHE A 15 2.34 -7.13 -13.58
N ILE A 16 1.56 -7.34 -12.53
CA ILE A 16 1.76 -6.72 -11.22
C ILE A 16 3.15 -7.05 -10.67
N ALA A 17 3.57 -8.31 -10.74
CA ALA A 17 4.85 -8.78 -10.20
C ALA A 17 6.08 -8.11 -10.87
N LYS A 18 5.93 -7.54 -12.06
CA LYS A 18 7.00 -6.84 -12.78
C LYS A 18 7.10 -5.36 -12.43
N GLN A 19 6.12 -4.79 -11.73
CA GLN A 19 6.12 -3.36 -11.46
C GLN A 19 6.94 -3.02 -10.23
N PRO A 20 7.92 -2.11 -10.32
CA PRO A 20 8.77 -1.75 -9.18
C PRO A 20 8.05 -0.89 -8.16
N MET A 21 6.91 -0.34 -8.52
CA MET A 21 6.10 0.52 -7.65
C MET A 21 4.63 0.51 -8.07
N PHE A 22 3.78 0.92 -7.15
CA PHE A 22 2.36 1.14 -7.40
C PHE A 22 1.88 2.41 -6.69
N PHE A 23 0.72 2.90 -7.10
CA PHE A 23 0.07 4.06 -6.47
C PHE A 23 -1.17 3.60 -5.70
N VAL A 24 -1.40 4.25 -4.58
CA VAL A 24 -2.56 4.03 -3.71
C VAL A 24 -3.34 5.33 -3.64
N ALA A 25 -4.59 5.31 -4.09
CA ALA A 25 -5.52 6.42 -3.95
C ALA A 25 -6.65 6.05 -3.00
N THR A 26 -6.95 6.95 -2.05
CA THR A 26 -8.05 6.80 -1.10
C THR A 26 -8.69 8.16 -0.82
N ALA A 27 -9.95 8.16 -0.43
CA ALA A 27 -10.68 9.35 0.00
C ALA A 27 -11.72 8.96 1.05
N ALA A 28 -12.02 9.86 1.97
CA ALA A 28 -13.23 9.81 2.76
C ALA A 28 -14.39 10.50 2.02
N ALA A 29 -15.56 10.58 2.62
CA ALA A 29 -16.71 11.28 2.04
C ALA A 29 -16.41 12.77 1.78
N ASP A 30 -15.67 13.38 2.70
CA ASP A 30 -15.24 14.78 2.64
C ASP A 30 -13.72 14.86 2.85
N GLY A 31 -13.12 16.00 2.53
CA GLY A 31 -11.70 16.26 2.72
C GLY A 31 -10.86 16.01 1.47
N ARG A 32 -9.57 15.77 1.69
CA ARG A 32 -8.58 15.63 0.62
C ARG A 32 -8.53 14.21 0.09
N ILE A 33 -8.29 14.09 -1.22
CA ILE A 33 -7.92 12.80 -1.81
C ILE A 33 -6.44 12.53 -1.49
N ASN A 34 -6.16 11.37 -0.93
CA ASN A 34 -4.79 10.90 -0.76
C ASN A 34 -4.32 10.13 -1.99
N LEU A 35 -3.12 10.41 -2.46
CA LEU A 35 -2.43 9.66 -3.51
C LEU A 35 -0.98 9.44 -3.09
N SER A 36 -0.59 8.18 -2.92
CA SER A 36 0.73 7.81 -2.43
C SER A 36 1.42 6.80 -3.33
N PRO A 37 2.68 7.01 -3.75
CA PRO A 37 3.50 5.98 -4.37
C PRO A 37 3.99 4.98 -3.31
N LYS A 38 4.04 3.71 -3.67
CA LYS A 38 4.58 2.62 -2.84
C LYS A 38 5.60 1.84 -3.65
N GLY A 39 6.74 1.59 -3.07
CA GLY A 39 7.83 0.77 -3.61
C GLY A 39 8.13 -0.39 -2.67
N TYR A 40 9.35 -0.91 -2.77
CA TYR A 40 9.82 -2.14 -2.14
C TYR A 40 9.02 -3.39 -2.58
N ASP A 41 9.39 -4.54 -2.05
CA ASP A 41 8.61 -5.78 -2.21
C ASP A 41 7.43 -5.84 -1.21
N ALA A 42 6.59 -4.81 -1.28
CA ALA A 42 5.53 -4.57 -0.31
C ALA A 42 4.13 -5.04 -0.75
N PHE A 43 3.97 -5.64 -1.93
CA PHE A 43 2.67 -6.02 -2.47
C PHE A 43 2.52 -7.53 -2.61
N ARG A 44 1.33 -8.07 -2.31
CA ARG A 44 0.99 -9.50 -2.48
C ARG A 44 -0.39 -9.68 -3.09
N VAL A 45 -0.48 -10.60 -4.04
CA VAL A 45 -1.76 -11.14 -4.52
C VAL A 45 -2.06 -12.38 -3.69
N LEU A 46 -3.16 -12.36 -2.93
CA LEU A 46 -3.58 -13.42 -2.02
C LEU A 46 -4.66 -14.31 -2.63
N GLY A 47 -5.26 -13.86 -3.72
CA GLY A 47 -6.30 -14.58 -4.44
C GLY A 47 -6.83 -13.75 -5.62
N PRO A 48 -7.77 -14.30 -6.39
CA PRO A 48 -8.30 -13.61 -7.58
C PRO A 48 -8.93 -12.25 -7.29
N ASN A 49 -9.50 -12.09 -6.09
CA ASN A 49 -10.17 -10.87 -5.63
C ASN A 49 -9.62 -10.35 -4.29
N ARG A 50 -8.43 -10.79 -3.88
CA ARG A 50 -7.82 -10.32 -2.62
C ARG A 50 -6.35 -10.01 -2.81
N VAL A 51 -5.97 -8.82 -2.38
CA VAL A 51 -4.56 -8.39 -2.37
C VAL A 51 -4.23 -7.74 -1.03
N ALA A 52 -2.96 -7.66 -0.71
CA ALA A 52 -2.49 -6.95 0.47
C ALA A 52 -1.22 -6.17 0.17
N TYR A 53 -0.97 -5.11 0.94
CA TYR A 53 0.34 -4.47 0.92
C TYR A 53 0.82 -4.05 2.30
N LEU A 54 2.15 -4.20 2.49
CA LEU A 54 2.88 -3.79 3.67
C LEU A 54 3.08 -2.28 3.67
N ASP A 55 2.76 -1.60 4.76
CA ASP A 55 2.89 -0.16 4.88
C ASP A 55 3.91 0.24 5.94
N LEU A 56 4.91 1.02 5.52
CA LEU A 56 5.97 1.51 6.38
C LEU A 56 5.61 2.89 6.93
N GLY A 57 6.00 3.14 8.17
CA GLY A 57 5.78 4.41 8.85
C GLY A 57 6.43 5.58 8.11
N GLY A 58 5.62 6.55 7.72
CA GLY A 58 6.02 7.79 7.07
C GLY A 58 5.54 9.03 7.82
N SER A 59 5.35 10.13 7.09
CA SER A 59 4.92 11.42 7.65
C SER A 59 3.45 11.49 8.01
N GLY A 60 2.59 10.72 7.34
CA GLY A 60 1.15 10.68 7.55
C GLY A 60 0.60 9.26 7.60
N ASN A 61 -0.72 9.12 7.83
CA ASN A 61 -1.44 7.85 7.82
C ASN A 61 -2.83 8.00 7.17
N GLU A 62 -2.88 8.74 6.08
CA GLU A 62 -4.12 9.13 5.39
C GLU A 62 -4.90 7.91 4.87
N THR A 63 -4.20 6.94 4.25
CA THR A 63 -4.83 5.70 3.76
C THR A 63 -5.57 4.98 4.88
N HIS A 64 -4.96 4.85 6.08
CA HIS A 64 -5.60 4.24 7.24
C HIS A 64 -6.90 4.98 7.61
N ALA A 65 -6.81 6.31 7.76
CA ALA A 65 -7.95 7.13 8.13
C ALA A 65 -9.10 7.01 7.13
N HIS A 66 -8.80 7.07 5.84
CA HIS A 66 -9.79 6.96 4.77
C HIS A 66 -10.43 5.56 4.73
N LEU A 67 -9.64 4.50 4.89
CA LEU A 67 -10.19 3.15 4.89
C LEU A 67 -11.06 2.85 6.09
N VAL A 68 -10.74 3.39 7.26
CA VAL A 68 -11.62 3.29 8.44
C VAL A 68 -12.91 4.09 8.27
N ALA A 69 -12.84 5.25 7.61
CA ALA A 69 -13.99 6.13 7.44
C ALA A 69 -14.93 5.71 6.29
N ASP A 70 -14.39 5.18 5.19
CA ASP A 70 -15.13 4.95 3.93
C ASP A 70 -14.87 3.54 3.35
N GLY A 71 -13.62 3.06 3.43
CA GLY A 71 -13.20 1.75 2.95
C GLY A 71 -12.73 1.73 1.49
N ARG A 72 -13.12 2.68 0.63
CA ARG A 72 -12.79 2.66 -0.80
C ARG A 72 -11.31 2.89 -1.07
N ILE A 73 -10.77 2.11 -2.00
CA ILE A 73 -9.38 2.19 -2.42
C ILE A 73 -9.23 1.93 -3.92
N THR A 74 -8.29 2.62 -4.53
CA THR A 74 -7.81 2.31 -5.87
C THR A 74 -6.31 2.08 -5.82
N LEU A 75 -5.87 0.93 -6.34
CA LEU A 75 -4.47 0.66 -6.58
C LEU A 75 -4.20 0.80 -8.07
N MET A 76 -3.11 1.48 -8.45
CA MET A 76 -2.75 1.65 -9.85
C MET A 76 -1.31 1.18 -10.09
N PHE A 77 -1.17 0.32 -11.07
CA PHE A 77 0.10 -0.12 -11.62
C PHE A 77 0.24 0.42 -13.04
N ASN A 78 1.42 0.85 -13.40
CA ASN A 78 1.72 1.24 -14.76
C ASN A 78 3.08 0.72 -15.18
N ASN A 79 3.16 0.22 -16.40
CA ASN A 79 4.44 -0.22 -16.96
C ASN A 79 5.24 0.98 -17.48
N PHE A 80 6.44 1.15 -16.95
CA PHE A 80 7.41 2.14 -17.45
C PHE A 80 8.28 1.59 -18.59
N ALA A 81 8.10 0.31 -18.96
CA ALA A 81 8.75 -0.35 -20.10
C ALA A 81 7.70 -0.71 -21.17
N ASN A 82 8.00 -1.72 -21.99
CA ASN A 82 7.04 -2.26 -22.96
C ASN A 82 6.47 -3.61 -22.49
N PRO A 83 5.23 -3.95 -22.85
CA PRO A 83 4.22 -3.09 -23.51
C PRO A 83 3.68 -2.00 -22.57
N ALA A 84 3.26 -0.86 -23.17
CA ALA A 84 2.62 0.21 -22.41
C ALA A 84 1.24 -0.23 -21.91
N LEU A 85 1.08 -0.31 -20.60
CA LEU A 85 -0.14 -0.76 -19.93
C LEU A 85 -0.32 -0.03 -18.59
N ILE A 86 -1.57 0.34 -18.29
CA ILE A 86 -1.99 0.78 -16.96
C ILE A 86 -3.04 -0.20 -16.46
N MET A 87 -2.91 -0.63 -15.23
CA MET A 87 -3.90 -1.46 -14.53
C MET A 87 -4.37 -0.76 -13.27
N ARG A 88 -5.67 -0.78 -13.02
CA ARG A 88 -6.27 -0.29 -11.77
C ARG A 88 -7.06 -1.43 -11.12
N LEU A 89 -6.89 -1.55 -9.82
CA LEU A 89 -7.69 -2.41 -8.97
C LEU A 89 -8.58 -1.49 -8.12
N TYR A 90 -9.87 -1.59 -8.31
CA TYR A 90 -10.87 -0.88 -7.51
C TYR A 90 -11.42 -1.82 -6.47
N GLY A 91 -11.61 -1.34 -5.25
CA GLY A 91 -12.11 -2.20 -4.19
C GLY A 91 -12.27 -1.48 -2.87
N SER A 92 -12.37 -2.29 -1.82
CA SER A 92 -12.45 -1.85 -0.44
C SER A 92 -11.35 -2.50 0.40
N GLY A 93 -10.86 -1.79 1.41
CA GLY A 93 -9.77 -2.28 2.24
C GLY A 93 -9.91 -1.89 3.70
N LYS A 94 -9.12 -2.53 4.52
CA LYS A 94 -9.00 -2.23 5.95
C LYS A 94 -7.54 -2.28 6.40
N PRO A 95 -7.13 -1.42 7.36
CA PRO A 95 -5.84 -1.57 8.00
C PRO A 95 -5.87 -2.72 9.02
N VAL A 96 -4.82 -3.54 9.01
CA VAL A 96 -4.56 -4.58 9.99
C VAL A 96 -3.23 -4.23 10.68
N LEU A 97 -3.28 -3.96 11.98
CA LEU A 97 -2.12 -3.58 12.78
C LEU A 97 -1.53 -4.82 13.49
N PRO A 98 -0.29 -4.76 13.98
CA PRO A 98 0.35 -5.88 14.67
C PRO A 98 -0.40 -6.45 15.88
N GLN A 99 -1.24 -5.65 16.51
CA GLN A 99 -2.09 -6.03 17.63
C GLN A 99 -3.48 -6.57 17.23
N ASP A 100 -3.80 -6.61 15.94
CA ASP A 100 -5.12 -7.04 15.47
C ASP A 100 -5.13 -8.54 15.14
N ASP A 101 -6.31 -9.14 15.30
CA ASP A 101 -6.59 -10.47 14.79
C ASP A 101 -6.36 -10.52 13.27
N GLY A 102 -5.72 -11.59 12.78
CA GLY A 102 -5.36 -11.74 11.36
C GLY A 102 -4.02 -11.12 10.96
N TRP A 103 -3.32 -10.41 11.87
CA TRP A 103 -1.98 -9.89 11.57
C TRP A 103 -1.00 -11.00 11.19
N GLU A 104 -0.90 -12.06 12.00
CA GLU A 104 0.07 -13.14 11.79
C GLU A 104 -0.19 -13.88 10.46
N GLU A 105 -1.47 -14.07 10.08
CA GLU A 105 -1.83 -14.65 8.78
C GLU A 105 -1.30 -13.79 7.63
N LEU A 106 -1.59 -12.49 7.66
CA LEU A 106 -1.16 -11.56 6.60
C LEU A 106 0.36 -11.36 6.59
N ALA A 107 0.97 -11.21 7.77
CA ALA A 107 2.40 -10.97 7.92
C ALA A 107 3.25 -12.14 7.38
N ALA A 108 2.74 -13.38 7.44
CA ALA A 108 3.40 -14.56 6.89
C ALA A 108 3.65 -14.49 5.37
N HIS A 109 2.96 -13.61 4.65
CA HIS A 109 3.16 -13.40 3.22
C HIS A 109 4.28 -12.40 2.89
N PHE A 110 4.87 -11.72 3.88
CA PHE A 110 5.83 -10.64 3.67
C PHE A 110 7.14 -10.87 4.42
N ASP A 111 8.22 -10.41 3.84
CA ASP A 111 9.43 -10.08 4.60
C ASP A 111 9.18 -8.76 5.33
N ILE A 112 8.98 -8.84 6.66
CA ILE A 112 8.64 -7.66 7.46
C ILE A 112 9.82 -6.68 7.47
N LEU A 113 9.62 -5.53 6.85
CA LEU A 113 10.64 -4.49 6.73
C LEU A 113 10.72 -3.62 7.99
N PRO A 114 11.90 -3.08 8.32
CA PRO A 114 12.03 -2.07 9.35
C PRO A 114 11.08 -0.90 9.13
N GLY A 115 10.34 -0.53 10.17
CA GLY A 115 9.35 0.55 10.10
C GLY A 115 7.97 0.12 9.62
N THR A 116 7.73 -1.16 9.41
CA THR A 116 6.37 -1.67 9.17
C THR A 116 5.45 -1.24 10.32
N ARG A 117 4.30 -0.68 10.00
CA ARG A 117 3.29 -0.26 10.98
C ARG A 117 1.97 -0.98 10.84
N GLN A 118 1.62 -1.45 9.63
CA GLN A 118 0.36 -2.11 9.33
C GLN A 118 0.45 -2.84 7.98
N ILE A 119 -0.51 -3.69 7.72
CA ILE A 119 -0.79 -4.27 6.41
C ILE A 119 -2.20 -3.82 6.02
N PHE A 120 -2.40 -3.41 4.76
CA PHE A 120 -3.72 -3.16 4.23
C PHE A 120 -4.22 -4.42 3.52
N ASP A 121 -5.33 -4.97 4.00
CA ASP A 121 -6.04 -6.10 3.43
C ASP A 121 -7.17 -5.59 2.54
N ILE A 122 -7.19 -5.98 1.26
CA ILE A 122 -8.00 -5.34 0.24
C ILE A 122 -8.77 -6.39 -0.56
N THR A 123 -10.08 -6.21 -0.62
CA THR A 123 -10.98 -6.95 -1.52
C THR A 123 -11.12 -6.16 -2.82
N ILE A 124 -10.95 -6.82 -3.96
CA ILE A 124 -11.08 -6.24 -5.29
C ILE A 124 -12.50 -6.45 -5.79
N ASP A 125 -13.16 -5.37 -6.21
CA ASP A 125 -14.49 -5.38 -6.78
C ASP A 125 -14.44 -5.36 -8.31
N SER A 126 -13.44 -4.69 -8.89
CA SER A 126 -13.27 -4.54 -10.34
C SER A 126 -11.82 -4.24 -10.70
N ILE A 127 -11.41 -4.71 -11.85
CA ILE A 127 -10.10 -4.48 -12.44
C ILE A 127 -10.28 -3.77 -13.76
N GLN A 128 -9.49 -2.75 -14.04
CA GLN A 128 -9.47 -2.06 -15.31
C GLN A 128 -8.07 -2.08 -15.89
N THR A 129 -7.94 -2.54 -17.14
CA THR A 129 -6.74 -2.32 -17.93
C THR A 129 -6.97 -1.22 -18.96
N SER A 130 -5.95 -0.48 -19.29
CA SER A 130 -5.98 0.57 -20.31
C SER A 130 -4.61 0.79 -20.92
N CYS A 131 -4.57 1.40 -22.12
CA CYS A 131 -3.30 1.73 -22.75
C CYS A 131 -2.50 2.71 -21.89
N GLY A 132 -1.19 2.48 -21.81
CA GLY A 132 -0.24 3.35 -21.12
C GLY A 132 0.52 4.29 -22.06
N TRP A 133 0.02 4.59 -23.25
CA TRP A 133 0.75 5.29 -24.31
C TRP A 133 1.23 6.69 -23.93
N GLY A 134 0.60 7.33 -22.96
CA GLY A 134 1.04 8.61 -22.40
C GLY A 134 2.01 8.48 -21.21
N VAL A 135 2.30 7.26 -20.75
CA VAL A 135 3.26 7.02 -19.67
C VAL A 135 4.67 7.00 -20.25
N PRO A 136 5.61 7.82 -19.75
CA PRO A 136 6.97 7.82 -20.26
C PRO A 136 7.69 6.52 -19.91
N GLN A 137 8.67 6.14 -20.73
CA GLN A 137 9.58 5.03 -20.42
C GLN A 137 10.59 5.48 -19.37
N MET A 138 10.85 4.62 -18.38
CA MET A 138 11.80 4.85 -17.30
C MET A 138 12.51 3.54 -16.94
N ASP A 139 13.79 3.65 -16.63
CA ASP A 139 14.57 2.53 -16.10
C ASP A 139 14.66 2.60 -14.58
N MET A 140 14.40 1.48 -13.93
CA MET A 140 14.62 1.32 -12.51
C MET A 140 16.11 1.31 -12.22
N LYS A 141 16.63 2.37 -11.59
CA LYS A 141 18.07 2.46 -11.26
C LYS A 141 18.41 1.67 -10.00
N ALA A 142 17.64 1.84 -8.94
CA ALA A 142 17.83 1.18 -7.65
C ALA A 142 16.65 1.48 -6.72
N GLU A 143 16.41 0.61 -5.74
CA GLU A 143 15.58 0.91 -4.57
C GLU A 143 16.26 1.97 -3.68
N ARG A 144 15.45 2.82 -3.05
CA ARG A 144 15.95 3.76 -2.04
C ARG A 144 16.02 3.08 -0.69
N GLU A 145 17.20 2.97 -0.11
CA GLU A 145 17.38 2.38 1.22
C GLU A 145 17.12 3.37 2.38
N THR A 146 16.87 4.65 2.09
CA THR A 146 16.80 5.73 3.09
C THR A 146 15.77 5.47 4.18
N LEU A 147 14.56 5.03 3.82
CA LEU A 147 13.49 4.80 4.79
C LEU A 147 13.81 3.59 5.69
N VAL A 148 14.27 2.50 5.09
CA VAL A 148 14.64 1.28 5.83
C VAL A 148 15.83 1.55 6.75
N LYS A 149 16.87 2.27 6.28
CA LYS A 149 18.02 2.69 7.10
C LYS A 149 17.59 3.57 8.27
N TYR A 150 16.70 4.54 8.01
CA TYR A 150 16.15 5.40 9.07
C TYR A 150 15.46 4.55 10.15
N HIS A 151 14.61 3.62 9.77
CA HIS A 151 13.90 2.78 10.73
C HIS A 151 14.81 1.77 11.44
N ARG A 152 15.88 1.27 10.81
CA ARG A 152 16.87 0.41 11.51
C ARG A 152 17.60 1.15 12.63
N GLN A 153 17.79 2.45 12.49
CA GLN A 153 18.54 3.28 13.45
C GLN A 153 17.61 4.01 14.46
N ALA A 154 16.31 4.00 14.24
CA ALA A 154 15.37 4.67 15.12
C ALA A 154 15.25 3.95 16.46
N ASP A 155 15.14 4.74 17.53
CA ASP A 155 14.81 4.24 18.87
C ASP A 155 13.37 3.70 18.88
N PRO A 156 13.14 2.41 19.24
CA PRO A 156 11.83 1.79 19.23
C PRO A 156 10.81 2.51 20.14
N GLU A 157 11.20 2.91 21.33
CA GLU A 157 10.30 3.56 22.30
C GLU A 157 9.89 4.95 21.83
N ALA A 158 10.87 5.73 21.36
CA ALA A 158 10.61 7.04 20.79
C ALA A 158 9.72 6.98 19.55
N TRP A 159 9.88 5.94 18.72
CA TRP A 159 9.05 5.76 17.53
C TRP A 159 7.60 5.41 17.89
N VAL A 160 7.38 4.48 18.83
CA VAL A 160 6.04 4.11 19.33
C VAL A 160 5.36 5.32 19.97
N ALA A 161 6.07 6.07 20.81
CA ALA A 161 5.55 7.30 21.43
C ALA A 161 5.14 8.35 20.38
N LYS A 162 5.97 8.53 19.35
CA LYS A 162 5.67 9.43 18.22
C LYS A 162 4.46 8.94 17.41
N SER A 163 4.31 7.64 17.21
CA SER A 163 3.15 7.03 16.54
C SER A 163 1.87 7.29 17.34
N ALA A 164 1.92 7.08 18.66
CA ALA A 164 0.79 7.34 19.56
C ALA A 164 0.34 8.82 19.56
N GLY A 165 1.26 9.76 19.33
CA GLY A 165 0.96 11.19 19.17
C GLY A 165 0.36 11.59 17.80
N ARG A 166 0.31 10.66 16.83
CA ARG A 166 -0.14 10.91 15.44
C ARG A 166 -1.34 10.07 15.07
N VAL A 167 -2.41 10.21 15.84
CA VAL A 167 -3.64 9.43 15.69
C VAL A 167 -4.73 10.15 14.89
N LYS A 168 -4.34 11.10 14.04
CA LYS A 168 -5.25 11.82 13.14
C LYS A 168 -4.62 12.03 11.77
N SER A 169 -5.46 12.00 10.73
CA SER A 169 -5.10 12.43 9.38
C SER A 169 -4.97 13.96 9.29
N ILE A 170 -4.53 14.44 8.14
CA ILE A 170 -4.46 15.89 7.85
C ILE A 170 -5.85 16.56 7.94
N ASP A 171 -6.93 15.83 7.64
CA ASP A 171 -8.30 16.29 7.71
C ASP A 171 -8.99 15.97 9.05
N GLY A 172 -8.21 15.53 10.05
CA GLY A 172 -8.68 15.28 11.42
C GLY A 172 -9.38 13.93 11.63
N LEU A 173 -9.45 13.08 10.61
CA LEU A 173 -10.03 11.74 10.74
C LEU A 173 -9.16 10.87 11.66
N PRO A 174 -9.76 10.02 12.51
CA PRO A 174 -9.01 9.20 13.44
C PRO A 174 -8.19 8.13 12.72
N THR A 175 -7.02 7.86 13.27
CA THR A 175 -6.19 6.70 12.93
C THR A 175 -5.87 5.92 14.20
N ARG A 176 -5.34 4.70 14.04
CA ARG A 176 -4.87 3.88 15.16
C ARG A 176 -3.35 3.88 15.19
N ALA A 177 -2.77 3.93 16.37
CA ALA A 177 -1.34 3.72 16.57
C ALA A 177 -1.03 2.22 16.60
N THR A 178 0.14 1.85 16.08
CA THR A 178 0.70 0.51 16.31
C THR A 178 1.36 0.46 17.68
N ASP A 179 1.23 -0.67 18.38
CA ASP A 179 1.88 -0.95 19.65
C ASP A 179 3.24 -1.67 19.48
N ARG A 180 3.59 -2.04 18.26
CA ARG A 180 4.81 -2.78 17.92
C ARG A 180 5.66 -2.05 16.90
N TYR A 181 6.96 -2.07 17.10
CA TYR A 181 7.93 -1.53 16.18
C TYR A 181 8.82 -2.61 15.57
N PHE A 182 8.93 -2.61 14.25
CA PHE A 182 9.84 -3.46 13.50
C PHE A 182 11.04 -2.64 13.06
N GLY A 183 12.14 -2.74 13.78
CA GLY A 183 13.38 -2.02 13.51
C GLY A 183 14.34 -2.14 14.67
N GLY A 184 15.53 -1.58 14.56
CA GLY A 184 16.48 -1.53 15.69
C GLY A 184 17.37 -2.76 15.85
N GLN A 185 17.66 -3.49 14.75
CA GLN A 185 18.77 -4.48 14.72
C GLN A 185 19.70 -4.18 13.58
#